data_8360a730bda567932c3b69d6a3176eb3
#
_entry.id   8360a730bda567932c3b69d6a3176eb3
#
_cell.length_a   1.000
_cell.length_b   1.000
_cell.length_c   1.000
_cell.angle_alpha   90.00
_cell.angle_beta   90.00
_cell.angle_gamma   90.00
#
_symmetry.space_group_name_H-M   'P 1'
#
loop_
_entity.id
_entity.type
_entity.pdbx_description
1 polymer ?
#
loop_
_entity_poly.entity_id
_entity_poly.type
_entity_poly.pdbx_seq_one_letter_code
_entity_poly.pdbx_strand_id
1 'polypeptide(L)'
;MAMCTDVNINYGWNNQTLSARTMEFAVNLQTEIWFRAQQTYQITTVTSDGKADRVFNGQPPKRHSKECEFRANWQGELSFIHCNAITHPLLTADGINESGLSVGSLYLPILNQNVSTSHIPDDAFALGSGLFGTFILSTFNTVDEMVTYFTTHPVYVFNSTISTGETESDNMTLDQHFVIHDANNDSAVIEFLNGNMHIYRAFKESDMFSKEENQQARYQCTEYDFDDYKVVVDHSYVGVMTNCPNYHWHVNHLSYFSNLRNYNPEPNNEVTMQRHVQVPGPLQSINGAGLMGLPADPTPPSRFVQTYAIKQLSEQPTNFDEAFSLGQKLLNRVDIPLGIMANEFETSDNPEVFFSDITQWSVIRHNSHQSPAFYLRTYGDMTWRVANVKDY
;
A
#
# COMPACT_ATOMS: atom_id res chain seq x y z
N MET A 1 0.18 -11.99 -11.24
CA MET A 1 0.59 -10.64 -10.87
C MET A 1 -0.37 -10.17 -9.79
N ALA A 2 0.08 -9.59 -8.69
CA ALA A 2 -0.85 -9.05 -7.67
C ALA A 2 -1.11 -7.59 -7.96
N MET A 3 -2.33 -7.14 -7.78
CA MET A 3 -2.72 -5.75 -7.94
C MET A 3 -3.45 -5.28 -6.70
N CYS A 4 -3.24 -4.03 -6.31
CA CYS A 4 -3.88 -3.42 -5.16
C CYS A 4 -4.06 -1.93 -5.40
N THR A 5 -5.03 -1.32 -4.77
CA THR A 5 -5.19 0.13 -4.74
C THR A 5 -5.49 0.55 -3.32
N ASP A 6 -4.76 1.53 -2.82
CA ASP A 6 -4.99 2.14 -1.51
C ASP A 6 -5.23 3.64 -1.66
N VAL A 7 -6.09 4.20 -0.81
CA VAL A 7 -6.42 5.62 -0.79
C VAL A 7 -6.75 6.08 0.61
N ASN A 8 -6.23 7.26 1.02
CA ASN A 8 -6.68 7.94 2.23
C ASN A 8 -7.76 8.97 1.89
N ILE A 9 -8.68 9.19 2.81
CA ILE A 9 -9.78 10.15 2.70
C ILE A 9 -9.84 10.92 4.02
N ASN A 10 -9.63 12.23 3.94
CA ASN A 10 -9.76 13.11 5.08
C ASN A 10 -11.18 13.68 5.14
N TYR A 11 -11.75 13.78 6.32
CA TYR A 11 -13.11 14.25 6.51
C TYR A 11 -13.28 15.07 7.79
N GLY A 12 -14.35 15.86 7.82
CA GLY A 12 -14.71 16.69 8.96
C GLY A 12 -13.75 17.86 9.19
N TRP A 13 -14.10 18.71 10.18
CA TRP A 13 -13.34 19.91 10.51
C TRP A 13 -11.96 19.62 11.14
N ASN A 14 -11.79 18.46 11.75
CA ASN A 14 -10.57 18.04 12.43
C ASN A 14 -9.69 17.15 11.53
N ASN A 15 -9.96 17.10 10.23
CA ASN A 15 -9.22 16.27 9.29
C ASN A 15 -9.04 14.81 9.75
N GLN A 16 -10.14 14.21 10.20
CA GLN A 16 -10.12 12.78 10.56
C GLN A 16 -9.79 11.93 9.34
N THR A 17 -9.16 10.79 9.55
CA THR A 17 -8.68 9.92 8.49
C THR A 17 -9.55 8.67 8.38
N LEU A 18 -9.92 8.36 7.14
CA LEU A 18 -10.39 7.06 6.71
C LEU A 18 -9.49 6.59 5.58
N SER A 19 -9.05 5.35 5.60
CA SER A 19 -8.31 4.78 4.49
C SER A 19 -9.01 3.56 3.92
N ALA A 20 -8.84 3.33 2.62
CA ALA A 20 -9.57 2.28 1.92
C ALA A 20 -8.67 1.56 0.92
N ARG A 21 -8.84 0.24 0.79
CA ARG A 21 -8.00 -0.57 -0.10
C ARG A 21 -8.77 -1.72 -0.74
N THR A 22 -8.36 -2.04 -1.99
CA THR A 22 -8.70 -3.30 -2.67
C THR A 22 -7.51 -4.27 -2.66
N MET A 23 -7.77 -5.54 -2.62
CA MET A 23 -6.78 -6.61 -2.77
C MET A 23 -7.14 -7.47 -3.98
N GLU A 24 -6.31 -7.40 -4.98
CA GLU A 24 -6.40 -8.19 -6.19
C GLU A 24 -5.25 -9.21 -6.25
N PHE A 25 -5.60 -10.45 -6.49
CA PHE A 25 -4.64 -11.54 -6.65
C PHE A 25 -5.20 -12.66 -7.52
N ALA A 26 -4.33 -13.32 -8.27
CA ALA A 26 -4.74 -14.40 -9.17
C ALA A 26 -4.99 -15.73 -8.44
N VAL A 27 -4.38 -15.93 -7.29
CA VAL A 27 -4.55 -17.13 -6.46
C VAL A 27 -5.35 -16.77 -5.22
N ASN A 28 -6.26 -17.64 -4.79
CA ASN A 28 -6.99 -17.42 -3.55
C ASN A 28 -6.04 -17.36 -2.36
N LEU A 29 -5.95 -16.18 -1.75
CA LEU A 29 -5.08 -15.91 -0.61
C LEU A 29 -5.53 -16.57 0.69
N GLN A 30 -6.71 -17.17 0.71
CA GLN A 30 -7.29 -17.80 1.91
C GLN A 30 -7.18 -16.88 3.14
N THR A 31 -7.50 -15.61 2.94
CA THR A 31 -7.34 -14.56 3.93
C THR A 31 -8.26 -14.79 5.13
N GLU A 32 -7.68 -14.67 6.32
CA GLU A 32 -8.39 -14.74 7.60
C GLU A 32 -8.20 -13.42 8.36
N ILE A 33 -9.17 -13.07 9.20
CA ILE A 33 -9.06 -11.93 10.10
C ILE A 33 -8.58 -12.42 11.45
N TRP A 34 -7.53 -11.79 11.95
CA TRP A 34 -6.93 -12.10 13.24
C TRP A 34 -6.92 -10.87 14.15
N PHE A 35 -7.24 -11.10 15.41
CA PHE A 35 -6.90 -10.17 16.49
C PHE A 35 -5.57 -10.58 17.12
N ARG A 36 -4.71 -9.61 17.40
CA ARG A 36 -3.43 -9.79 18.07
C ARG A 36 -3.37 -8.90 19.30
N ALA A 37 -3.27 -9.51 20.47
CA ALA A 37 -2.98 -8.80 21.70
C ALA A 37 -1.50 -8.40 21.76
N GLN A 38 -1.19 -7.50 22.69
CA GLN A 38 0.19 -7.15 23.03
C GLN A 38 1.00 -8.40 23.39
N GLN A 39 2.16 -8.57 22.78
CA GLN A 39 3.02 -9.73 23.01
C GLN A 39 4.46 -9.47 22.62
N THR A 40 5.37 -10.25 23.16
CA THR A 40 6.76 -10.29 22.68
C THR A 40 6.85 -11.16 21.42
N TYR A 41 7.45 -10.63 20.37
CA TYR A 41 7.74 -11.35 19.14
C TYR A 41 9.19 -11.83 19.16
N GLN A 42 9.41 -13.13 18.99
CA GLN A 42 10.71 -13.74 18.86
C GLN A 42 10.72 -14.57 17.57
N ILE A 43 11.31 -14.01 16.55
CA ILE A 43 11.25 -14.58 15.21
C ILE A 43 12.67 -14.91 14.77
N THR A 44 12.87 -16.17 14.43
CA THR A 44 14.09 -16.64 13.78
C THR A 44 13.75 -16.92 12.34
N THR A 45 14.44 -16.26 11.46
CA THR A 45 14.31 -16.41 10.03
C THR A 45 15.58 -17.00 9.47
N VAL A 46 15.47 -18.01 8.63
CA VAL A 46 16.61 -18.68 8.00
C VAL A 46 16.58 -18.36 6.51
N THR A 47 17.68 -17.82 6.00
CA THR A 47 17.85 -17.56 4.58
C THR A 47 18.91 -18.50 4.00
N SER A 48 18.65 -19.07 2.83
CA SER A 48 19.63 -19.84 2.10
C SER A 48 20.29 -18.97 1.02
N ASP A 49 21.60 -18.80 1.10
CA ASP A 49 22.48 -18.20 0.08
C ASP A 49 22.03 -16.85 -0.51
N GLY A 50 21.48 -15.93 0.31
CA GLY A 50 21.07 -14.60 -0.12
C GLY A 50 19.82 -14.57 -1.02
N LYS A 51 19.11 -15.66 -1.13
CA LYS A 51 17.81 -15.76 -1.78
C LYS A 51 16.76 -15.88 -0.70
N ALA A 52 15.80 -15.07 -0.72
CA ALA A 52 14.52 -15.09 -0.03
C ALA A 52 14.39 -15.99 1.23
N ASP A 53 13.80 -15.41 2.24
CA ASP A 53 13.55 -15.99 3.55
C ASP A 53 12.43 -17.04 3.54
N ARG A 54 12.60 -18.13 4.30
CA ARG A 54 11.53 -19.07 4.60
C ARG A 54 10.96 -18.76 5.97
N VAL A 55 9.75 -18.26 6.02
CA VAL A 55 9.02 -18.10 7.29
C VAL A 55 8.52 -19.49 7.72
N PHE A 56 9.14 -20.07 8.75
CA PHE A 56 8.79 -21.41 9.25
C PHE A 56 7.82 -21.32 10.44
N ASN A 57 6.77 -22.13 10.38
CA ASN A 57 5.89 -22.41 11.53
C ASN A 57 6.62 -23.22 12.61
N GLY A 58 7.43 -22.56 13.44
CA GLY A 58 7.86 -23.09 14.74
C GLY A 58 8.81 -24.30 14.76
N GLN A 59 9.34 -24.77 13.62
CA GLN A 59 10.39 -25.81 13.60
C GLN A 59 11.63 -25.31 12.85
N PRO A 60 12.83 -25.36 13.45
CA PRO A 60 14.05 -25.00 12.74
C PRO A 60 14.29 -25.98 11.58
N PRO A 61 14.66 -25.49 10.38
CA PRO A 61 15.01 -26.36 9.28
C PRO A 61 16.25 -27.20 9.59
N LYS A 62 16.32 -28.37 9.02
CA LYS A 62 17.53 -29.23 9.12
C LYS A 62 18.70 -28.52 8.43
N ARG A 63 19.78 -28.30 9.17
CA ARG A 63 21.00 -27.61 8.73
C ARG A 63 21.56 -28.23 7.45
N HIS A 64 21.56 -27.44 6.37
CA HIS A 64 22.49 -27.61 5.25
C HIS A 64 23.39 -26.37 5.18
N SER A 65 24.66 -26.58 4.95
CA SER A 65 25.78 -25.66 5.05
C SER A 65 25.55 -24.33 4.33
N LYS A 66 25.68 -23.23 5.04
CA LYS A 66 25.61 -21.81 4.67
C LYS A 66 24.22 -21.13 4.73
N GLU A 67 23.47 -21.42 5.76
CA GLU A 67 22.26 -20.67 6.07
C GLU A 67 22.61 -19.48 6.99
N CYS A 68 22.24 -18.28 6.63
CA CYS A 68 22.27 -17.13 7.53
C CYS A 68 21.00 -17.16 8.37
N GLU A 69 21.15 -17.10 9.69
CA GLU A 69 20.04 -17.02 10.63
C GLU A 69 19.90 -15.58 11.10
N PHE A 70 18.77 -14.94 10.77
CA PHE A 70 18.44 -13.60 11.28
C PHE A 70 17.42 -13.70 12.39
N ARG A 71 17.58 -12.87 13.41
CA ARG A 71 16.71 -12.84 14.57
C ARG A 71 16.10 -11.45 14.72
N ALA A 72 14.79 -11.40 14.72
CA ALA A 72 14.06 -10.20 15.06
C ALA A 72 13.34 -10.44 16.40
N ASN A 73 13.72 -9.67 17.41
CA ASN A 73 13.05 -9.70 18.70
C ASN A 73 12.56 -8.30 19.03
N TRP A 74 11.26 -8.16 19.24
CA TRP A 74 10.69 -6.89 19.65
C TRP A 74 9.51 -7.09 20.59
N GLN A 75 9.25 -6.08 21.43
CA GLN A 75 8.05 -6.01 22.22
C GLN A 75 6.95 -5.33 21.42
N GLY A 76 5.88 -6.06 21.10
CA GLY A 76 4.67 -5.48 20.54
C GLY A 76 3.79 -4.92 21.63
N GLU A 77 3.74 -3.60 21.76
CA GLU A 77 3.04 -2.88 22.81
C GLU A 77 1.59 -2.56 22.46
N LEU A 78 1.20 -2.82 21.21
CA LEU A 78 -0.11 -2.47 20.69
C LEU A 78 -0.88 -3.71 20.23
N SER A 79 -2.17 -3.71 20.54
CA SER A 79 -3.12 -4.68 20.00
C SER A 79 -3.57 -4.24 18.61
N PHE A 80 -3.82 -5.18 17.70
CA PHE A 80 -4.26 -4.87 16.35
C PHE A 80 -5.15 -5.96 15.76
N ILE A 81 -5.95 -5.56 14.77
CA ILE A 81 -6.67 -6.45 13.86
C ILE A 81 -5.96 -6.43 12.51
N HIS A 82 -5.77 -7.60 11.93
CA HIS A 82 -5.21 -7.69 10.59
C HIS A 82 -5.85 -8.82 9.79
N CYS A 83 -5.82 -8.70 8.48
CA CYS A 83 -6.01 -9.82 7.58
C CYS A 83 -4.65 -10.34 7.12
N ASN A 84 -4.51 -11.66 7.20
CA ASN A 84 -3.33 -12.34 6.73
C ASN A 84 -3.40 -12.65 5.23
N ALA A 85 -2.33 -13.19 4.70
CA ALA A 85 -2.33 -13.83 3.39
C ALA A 85 -1.77 -15.26 3.54
N ILE A 86 -2.31 -16.18 2.74
CA ILE A 86 -1.83 -17.57 2.62
C ILE A 86 -1.82 -18.28 3.99
N THR A 87 -2.87 -18.06 4.79
CA THR A 87 -3.06 -18.66 6.12
C THR A 87 -1.92 -18.43 7.14
N HIS A 88 -0.92 -17.62 6.80
CA HIS A 88 0.21 -17.37 7.70
C HIS A 88 -0.17 -16.35 8.78
N PRO A 89 -0.12 -16.72 10.07
CA PRO A 89 -0.73 -15.92 11.15
C PRO A 89 -0.05 -14.59 11.45
N LEU A 90 1.18 -14.37 10.98
CA LEU A 90 1.95 -13.13 11.21
C LEU A 90 2.21 -12.34 9.92
N LEU A 91 1.76 -12.84 8.77
CA LEU A 91 1.90 -12.16 7.50
C LEU A 91 0.74 -11.17 7.35
N THR A 92 1.00 -9.90 7.62
CA THR A 92 -0.01 -8.86 7.53
C THR A 92 -0.17 -8.38 6.09
N ALA A 93 -1.31 -8.72 5.47
CA ALA A 93 -1.70 -8.15 4.18
C ALA A 93 -2.32 -6.76 4.35
N ASP A 94 -3.10 -6.57 5.42
CA ASP A 94 -3.74 -5.30 5.80
C ASP A 94 -4.11 -5.32 7.28
N GLY A 95 -4.17 -4.17 7.94
CA GLY A 95 -4.57 -4.11 9.35
C GLY A 95 -4.62 -2.70 9.94
N ILE A 96 -5.12 -2.65 11.18
CA ILE A 96 -5.20 -1.42 11.99
C ILE A 96 -4.97 -1.75 13.46
N ASN A 97 -4.24 -0.90 14.18
CA ASN A 97 -3.99 -1.07 15.60
C ASN A 97 -4.91 -0.20 16.49
N GLU A 98 -4.80 -0.40 17.79
CA GLU A 98 -5.63 0.30 18.80
C GLU A 98 -5.39 1.81 18.88
N SER A 99 -4.29 2.31 18.33
CA SER A 99 -4.00 3.75 18.22
C SER A 99 -4.55 4.36 16.93
N GLY A 100 -5.12 3.55 16.04
CA GLY A 100 -5.65 3.99 14.74
C GLY A 100 -4.61 4.08 13.63
N LEU A 101 -3.38 3.56 13.84
CA LEU A 101 -2.42 3.41 12.77
C LEU A 101 -2.76 2.15 11.96
N SER A 102 -2.80 2.28 10.65
CA SER A 102 -3.07 1.17 9.73
C SER A 102 -1.92 0.95 8.77
N VAL A 103 -1.79 -0.28 8.28
CA VAL A 103 -0.84 -0.67 7.25
C VAL A 103 -1.51 -1.51 6.18
N GLY A 104 -1.20 -1.22 4.91
CA GLY A 104 -1.51 -2.05 3.77
C GLY A 104 -0.23 -2.52 3.09
N SER A 105 -0.11 -3.83 2.83
CA SER A 105 0.99 -4.43 2.08
C SER A 105 0.55 -4.64 0.64
N LEU A 106 1.20 -3.98 -0.32
CA LEU A 106 0.90 -4.10 -1.73
C LEU A 106 2.08 -4.77 -2.45
N TYR A 107 1.81 -5.42 -3.56
CA TYR A 107 2.82 -6.13 -4.34
C TYR A 107 3.53 -5.17 -5.30
N LEU A 108 4.87 -5.16 -5.26
CA LEU A 108 5.73 -4.37 -6.14
C LEU A 108 6.83 -5.27 -6.75
N PRO A 109 6.49 -6.12 -7.72
CA PRO A 109 7.46 -7.04 -8.33
C PRO A 109 8.53 -6.27 -9.11
N ILE A 110 9.72 -6.86 -9.20
CA ILE A 110 10.85 -6.42 -10.05
C ILE A 110 11.57 -5.18 -9.52
N LEU A 111 10.85 -4.21 -8.96
CA LEU A 111 11.38 -2.91 -8.54
C LEU A 111 11.71 -2.86 -7.05
N ASN A 112 11.07 -3.70 -6.24
CA ASN A 112 11.33 -3.75 -4.81
C ASN A 112 12.60 -4.53 -4.54
N GLN A 113 13.68 -3.81 -4.31
CA GLN A 113 15.00 -4.37 -4.02
C GLN A 113 15.32 -4.13 -2.54
N ASN A 114 14.87 -5.05 -1.70
CA ASN A 114 15.23 -5.05 -0.29
C ASN A 114 16.75 -5.16 -0.10
N VAL A 115 17.22 -4.87 1.09
CA VAL A 115 18.63 -5.00 1.45
C VAL A 115 19.08 -6.44 1.19
N SER A 116 20.21 -6.62 0.52
CA SER A 116 20.79 -7.94 0.30
C SER A 116 21.20 -8.56 1.63
N THR A 117 20.81 -9.81 1.86
CA THR A 117 21.15 -10.56 3.08
C THR A 117 22.65 -10.71 3.31
N SER A 118 23.47 -10.61 2.26
CA SER A 118 24.93 -10.66 2.36
C SER A 118 25.55 -9.42 3.02
N HIS A 119 24.78 -8.35 3.20
CA HIS A 119 25.24 -7.09 3.78
C HIS A 119 24.59 -6.80 5.15
N ILE A 120 23.77 -7.71 5.67
CA ILE A 120 23.16 -7.53 7.00
C ILE A 120 24.17 -7.98 8.06
N PRO A 121 24.54 -7.12 9.03
CA PRO A 121 25.40 -7.51 10.14
C PRO A 121 24.79 -8.66 10.98
N ASP A 122 25.64 -9.53 11.53
CA ASP A 122 25.21 -10.74 12.26
C ASP A 122 24.30 -10.47 13.48
N ASP A 123 24.43 -9.31 14.11
CA ASP A 123 23.68 -8.87 15.29
C ASP A 123 22.62 -7.81 15.00
N ALA A 124 22.40 -7.50 13.71
CA ALA A 124 21.45 -6.49 13.32
C ALA A 124 19.98 -6.92 13.54
N PHE A 125 19.11 -5.94 13.76
CA PHE A 125 17.69 -6.16 13.72
C PHE A 125 17.25 -6.29 12.26
N ALA A 126 16.88 -7.52 11.88
CA ALA A 126 16.53 -7.85 10.50
C ALA A 126 15.16 -8.53 10.43
N LEU A 127 14.31 -8.06 9.53
CA LEU A 127 12.94 -8.53 9.30
C LEU A 127 12.74 -9.01 7.87
N GLY A 128 12.04 -10.12 7.71
CA GLY A 128 11.47 -10.47 6.43
C GLY A 128 10.32 -9.52 6.04
N SER A 129 10.21 -9.19 4.75
CA SER A 129 9.17 -8.27 4.24
C SER A 129 7.75 -8.69 4.65
N GLY A 130 7.47 -9.99 4.74
CA GLY A 130 6.18 -10.51 5.19
C GLY A 130 5.82 -10.17 6.64
N LEU A 131 6.81 -9.87 7.49
CA LEU A 131 6.61 -9.52 8.91
C LEU A 131 6.59 -8.00 9.15
N PHE A 132 6.96 -7.22 8.16
CA PHE A 132 7.12 -5.77 8.31
C PHE A 132 5.81 -5.09 8.71
N GLY A 133 4.68 -5.50 8.13
CA GLY A 133 3.36 -4.99 8.54
C GLY A 133 3.00 -5.31 9.99
N THR A 134 3.30 -6.53 10.45
CA THR A 134 3.10 -6.93 11.86
C THR A 134 3.98 -6.11 12.81
N PHE A 135 5.23 -5.87 12.44
CA PHE A 135 6.14 -5.01 13.20
C PHE A 135 5.59 -3.58 13.34
N ILE A 136 5.16 -2.98 12.23
CA ILE A 136 4.58 -1.62 12.24
C ILE A 136 3.34 -1.56 13.16
N LEU A 137 2.38 -2.47 12.97
CA LEU A 137 1.12 -2.45 13.72
C LEU A 137 1.31 -2.68 15.22
N SER A 138 2.24 -3.53 15.61
CA SER A 138 2.48 -3.86 17.01
C SER A 138 3.36 -2.85 17.76
N THR A 139 4.06 -1.96 17.03
CA THR A 139 5.12 -1.13 17.63
C THR A 139 4.76 0.36 17.64
N PHE A 140 4.17 0.90 16.57
CA PHE A 140 4.04 2.35 16.40
C PHE A 140 2.60 2.85 16.57
N ASN A 141 2.47 3.99 17.24
CA ASN A 141 1.19 4.67 17.40
C ASN A 141 0.85 5.60 16.24
N THR A 142 1.89 6.19 15.62
CA THR A 142 1.74 7.22 14.59
C THR A 142 2.77 7.05 13.47
N VAL A 143 2.47 7.62 12.31
CA VAL A 143 3.42 7.70 11.20
C VAL A 143 4.68 8.47 11.60
N ASP A 144 4.54 9.53 12.39
CA ASP A 144 5.66 10.35 12.87
C ASP A 144 6.64 9.55 13.74
N GLU A 145 6.10 8.77 14.69
CA GLU A 145 6.88 7.87 15.54
C GLU A 145 7.63 6.83 14.68
N MET A 146 6.94 6.22 13.74
CA MET A 146 7.51 5.24 12.82
C MET A 146 8.65 5.84 11.97
N VAL A 147 8.42 7.00 11.35
CA VAL A 147 9.46 7.67 10.53
C VAL A 147 10.67 8.05 11.39
N THR A 148 10.44 8.60 12.58
CA THR A 148 11.50 8.92 13.54
C THR A 148 12.31 7.68 13.90
N TYR A 149 11.65 6.56 14.14
CA TYR A 149 12.33 5.31 14.45
C TYR A 149 13.23 4.85 13.30
N PHE A 150 12.71 4.78 12.07
CA PHE A 150 13.48 4.32 10.91
C PHE A 150 14.62 5.26 10.51
N THR A 151 14.53 6.56 10.84
CA THR A 151 15.60 7.52 10.57
C THR A 151 16.69 7.55 11.66
N THR A 152 16.47 6.87 12.79
CA THR A 152 17.39 6.86 13.94
C THR A 152 17.90 5.47 14.31
N HIS A 153 17.23 4.40 13.87
CA HIS A 153 17.57 3.02 14.17
C HIS A 153 17.69 2.20 12.89
N PRO A 154 18.78 1.47 12.68
CA PRO A 154 18.90 0.61 11.51
C PRO A 154 17.93 -0.56 11.59
N VAL A 155 17.10 -0.69 10.55
CA VAL A 155 16.17 -1.82 10.37
C VAL A 155 16.41 -2.42 8.99
N TYR A 156 16.93 -3.61 8.95
CA TYR A 156 17.19 -4.33 7.71
C TYR A 156 15.94 -5.12 7.31
N VAL A 157 15.46 -4.90 6.10
CA VAL A 157 14.32 -5.63 5.55
C VAL A 157 14.78 -6.43 4.34
N PHE A 158 14.52 -7.72 4.34
CA PHE A 158 14.86 -8.62 3.26
C PHE A 158 13.60 -9.30 2.69
N ASN A 159 13.70 -9.82 1.47
CA ASN A 159 12.55 -10.46 0.83
C ASN A 159 12.20 -11.78 1.51
N SER A 160 10.98 -11.91 2.01
CA SER A 160 10.44 -13.16 2.50
C SER A 160 10.00 -14.04 1.33
N THR A 161 10.18 -15.35 1.47
CA THR A 161 9.64 -16.36 0.57
C THR A 161 8.61 -17.21 1.28
N ILE A 162 7.48 -17.41 0.64
CA ILE A 162 6.43 -18.31 1.12
C ILE A 162 6.41 -19.54 0.22
N SER A 163 6.42 -20.73 0.83
CA SER A 163 6.19 -21.96 0.11
C SER A 163 4.69 -22.12 -0.12
N THR A 164 4.29 -22.18 -1.39
CA THR A 164 2.90 -22.40 -1.81
C THR A 164 2.61 -23.86 -2.20
N GLY A 165 3.64 -24.73 -2.18
CA GLY A 165 3.55 -26.13 -2.58
C GLY A 165 4.70 -26.99 -2.02
N GLU A 166 4.89 -28.18 -2.59
CA GLU A 166 5.85 -29.18 -2.11
C GLU A 166 7.27 -29.02 -2.70
N THR A 167 7.43 -28.22 -3.76
CA THR A 167 8.69 -28.04 -4.49
C THR A 167 9.26 -26.64 -4.34
N GLU A 168 10.57 -26.46 -4.60
CA GLU A 168 11.21 -25.15 -4.57
C GLU A 168 10.66 -24.20 -5.65
N SER A 169 10.11 -24.73 -6.74
CA SER A 169 9.44 -23.94 -7.79
C SER A 169 8.12 -23.33 -7.32
N ASP A 170 7.56 -23.83 -6.23
CA ASP A 170 6.30 -23.34 -5.65
C ASP A 170 6.53 -22.22 -4.63
N ASN A 171 7.74 -21.71 -4.53
CA ASN A 171 8.07 -20.61 -3.63
C ASN A 171 7.72 -19.26 -4.28
N MET A 172 6.97 -18.43 -3.55
CA MET A 172 6.65 -17.07 -3.93
C MET A 172 7.44 -16.07 -3.09
N THR A 173 8.18 -15.18 -3.73
CA THR A 173 8.84 -14.06 -3.06
C THR A 173 7.85 -12.95 -2.78
N LEU A 174 7.88 -12.42 -1.57
CA LEU A 174 7.03 -11.32 -1.15
C LEU A 174 7.70 -9.98 -1.45
N ASP A 175 7.64 -9.57 -2.71
CA ASP A 175 8.08 -8.26 -3.16
C ASP A 175 7.00 -7.23 -2.79
N GLN A 176 7.11 -6.66 -1.60
CA GLN A 176 6.08 -5.80 -1.03
C GLN A 176 6.58 -4.38 -0.82
N HIS A 177 5.68 -3.43 -1.02
CA HIS A 177 5.78 -2.08 -0.51
C HIS A 177 4.57 -1.79 0.39
N PHE A 178 4.67 -0.75 1.21
CA PHE A 178 3.73 -0.56 2.30
C PHE A 178 3.15 0.84 2.27
N VAL A 179 1.86 0.95 2.59
CA VAL A 179 1.20 2.23 2.83
C VAL A 179 0.70 2.27 4.26
N ILE A 180 0.95 3.37 4.94
CA ILE A 180 0.65 3.55 6.35
C ILE A 180 -0.18 4.83 6.51
N HIS A 181 -1.22 4.77 7.33
CA HIS A 181 -2.06 5.92 7.69
C HIS A 181 -2.29 5.94 9.18
N ASP A 182 -2.42 7.12 9.77
CA ASP A 182 -2.71 7.25 11.20
C ASP A 182 -3.92 8.15 11.48
N ALA A 183 -4.30 8.20 12.75
CA ALA A 183 -5.40 9.01 13.24
C ALA A 183 -5.10 10.53 13.28
N ASN A 184 -3.86 10.93 13.03
CA ASN A 184 -3.40 12.33 13.01
C ASN A 184 -3.38 12.93 11.60
N ASN A 185 -4.03 12.28 10.63
CA ASN A 185 -4.02 12.69 9.23
C ASN A 185 -2.61 12.67 8.61
N ASP A 186 -1.75 11.78 9.08
CA ASP A 186 -0.46 11.55 8.49
C ASP A 186 -0.46 10.22 7.72
N SER A 187 0.35 10.16 6.67
CA SER A 187 0.44 8.99 5.81
C SER A 187 1.81 8.86 5.20
N ALA A 188 2.23 7.64 4.96
CA ALA A 188 3.48 7.36 4.29
C ALA A 188 3.38 6.13 3.39
N VAL A 189 4.18 6.11 2.32
CA VAL A 189 4.49 4.92 1.53
C VAL A 189 5.94 4.54 1.79
N ILE A 190 6.21 3.27 1.99
CA ILE A 190 7.57 2.73 2.15
C ILE A 190 7.86 1.78 1.01
N GLU A 191 8.93 2.06 0.27
CA GLU A 191 9.47 1.21 -0.79
C GLU A 191 10.95 0.90 -0.52
N PHE A 192 11.39 -0.26 -0.98
CA PHE A 192 12.79 -0.66 -0.90
C PHE A 192 13.37 -0.64 -2.31
N LEU A 193 14.20 0.34 -2.60
CA LEU A 193 14.76 0.56 -3.93
C LEU A 193 16.28 0.55 -3.87
N ASN A 194 16.92 -0.31 -4.64
CA ASN A 194 18.38 -0.45 -4.68
C ASN A 194 19.02 -0.68 -3.29
N GLY A 195 18.37 -1.45 -2.43
CA GLY A 195 18.84 -1.73 -1.07
C GLY A 195 18.59 -0.62 -0.05
N ASN A 196 17.94 0.47 -0.42
CA ASN A 196 17.62 1.60 0.46
C ASN A 196 16.12 1.63 0.79
N MET A 197 15.78 2.14 1.98
CA MET A 197 14.40 2.40 2.37
C MET A 197 14.00 3.81 1.91
N HIS A 198 12.94 3.90 1.09
CA HIS A 198 12.36 5.15 0.66
C HIS A 198 11.01 5.37 1.35
N ILE A 199 10.86 6.50 2.03
CA ILE A 199 9.64 6.89 2.75
C ILE A 199 9.06 8.13 2.07
N TYR A 200 7.95 7.96 1.38
CA TYR A 200 7.18 9.06 0.79
C TYR A 200 6.11 9.47 1.77
N ARG A 201 6.31 10.58 2.45
CA ARG A 201 5.42 11.06 3.51
C ARG A 201 4.45 12.12 3.00
N ALA A 202 3.31 12.25 3.65
CA ALA A 202 2.41 13.36 3.42
C ALA A 202 3.06 14.69 3.86
N PHE A 203 2.86 15.73 3.07
CA PHE A 203 3.35 17.06 3.41
C PHE A 203 2.47 17.66 4.51
N LYS A 204 3.09 18.13 5.60
CA LYS A 204 2.40 18.83 6.67
C LYS A 204 2.59 20.34 6.53
N GLU A 205 1.51 21.10 6.73
CA GLU A 205 1.60 22.57 6.74
C GLU A 205 2.55 23.11 7.83
N SER A 206 2.77 22.36 8.92
CA SER A 206 3.74 22.68 9.94
C SER A 206 5.19 22.71 9.44
N ASP A 207 5.46 22.03 8.32
CA ASP A 207 6.78 21.99 7.69
C ASP A 207 7.01 23.23 6.77
N MET A 208 6.06 24.20 6.79
CA MET A 208 6.04 25.37 5.92
C MET A 208 6.89 26.50 6.48
N PHE A 209 8.01 26.80 5.82
CA PHE A 209 8.74 28.04 6.10
C PHE A 209 8.17 29.22 5.32
N SER A 210 8.04 29.28 4.08
CA SER A 210 7.37 30.34 3.29
C SER A 210 6.69 29.78 2.05
N LYS A 211 5.82 30.57 1.35
CA LYS A 211 5.16 30.09 0.14
C LYS A 211 6.14 29.72 -1.00
N GLU A 212 7.30 30.38 -1.05
CA GLU A 212 8.32 30.15 -2.07
C GLU A 212 9.23 28.97 -1.70
N GLU A 213 9.57 28.81 -0.42
CA GLU A 213 10.30 27.65 0.10
C GLU A 213 9.49 26.37 0.03
N ASN A 214 8.17 26.46 0.10
CA ASN A 214 7.24 25.31 0.06
C ASN A 214 7.25 24.55 -1.26
N GLN A 215 7.40 25.21 -2.40
CA GLN A 215 7.49 24.52 -3.68
C GLN A 215 8.80 23.74 -3.81
N GLN A 216 9.89 24.27 -3.25
CA GLN A 216 11.18 23.58 -3.22
C GLN A 216 11.23 22.49 -2.15
N ALA A 217 10.66 22.71 -0.97
CA ALA A 217 10.64 21.73 0.12
C ALA A 217 9.88 20.43 -0.23
N ARG A 218 8.84 20.51 -1.07
CA ARG A 218 8.10 19.32 -1.56
C ARG A 218 8.95 18.38 -2.41
N TYR A 219 10.07 18.84 -2.94
CA TYR A 219 10.98 18.07 -3.80
C TYR A 219 12.34 17.81 -3.14
N GLN A 220 12.53 18.25 -1.88
CA GLN A 220 13.74 17.94 -1.12
C GLN A 220 13.54 16.62 -0.38
N CYS A 221 14.39 15.66 -0.70
CA CYS A 221 14.52 14.45 0.11
C CYS A 221 15.60 14.68 1.18
N THR A 222 15.37 14.09 2.36
CA THR A 222 16.38 14.01 3.42
C THR A 222 16.91 12.59 3.47
N GLU A 223 18.24 12.46 3.42
CA GLU A 223 18.90 11.17 3.50
C GLU A 223 19.47 10.97 4.91
N TYR A 224 19.27 9.77 5.45
CA TYR A 224 19.82 9.29 6.72
C TYR A 224 20.70 8.10 6.42
N ASP A 225 22.00 8.25 6.63
CA ASP A 225 23.00 7.24 6.30
C ASP A 225 23.18 6.25 7.46
N PHE A 226 23.09 4.96 7.14
CA PHE A 226 23.55 3.85 7.96
C PHE A 226 24.70 3.17 7.22
N ASP A 227 25.47 2.34 7.91
CA ASP A 227 26.72 1.77 7.36
C ASP A 227 26.54 1.09 5.99
N ASP A 228 25.43 0.36 5.79
CA ASP A 228 25.21 -0.46 4.60
C ASP A 228 24.03 -0.02 3.73
N TYR A 229 23.20 0.91 4.19
CA TYR A 229 22.04 1.41 3.45
C TYR A 229 21.63 2.83 3.90
N LYS A 230 20.69 3.42 3.18
CA LYS A 230 20.11 4.72 3.51
C LYS A 230 18.61 4.64 3.73
N VAL A 231 18.11 5.53 4.59
CA VAL A 231 16.69 5.89 4.63
C VAL A 231 16.53 7.24 3.97
N VAL A 232 15.70 7.31 2.94
CA VAL A 232 15.42 8.53 2.17
C VAL A 232 13.98 8.94 2.47
N VAL A 233 13.79 10.11 3.05
CA VAL A 233 12.46 10.67 3.34
C VAL A 233 12.14 11.77 2.36
N ASP A 234 11.00 11.66 1.70
CA ASP A 234 10.47 12.56 0.68
C ASP A 234 9.02 12.93 1.04
N HIS A 235 8.61 14.17 0.79
CA HIS A 235 7.28 14.70 1.13
C HIS A 235 6.33 14.73 -0.08
N SER A 236 6.36 13.71 -0.93
CA SER A 236 5.59 13.65 -2.17
C SER A 236 4.35 12.74 -2.11
N TYR A 237 3.94 12.27 -0.93
CA TYR A 237 2.73 11.45 -0.83
C TYR A 237 1.47 12.25 -1.21
N VAL A 238 0.70 11.70 -2.15
CA VAL A 238 -0.50 12.37 -2.72
C VAL A 238 -1.83 11.70 -2.33
N GLY A 239 -1.78 10.72 -1.46
CA GLY A 239 -2.99 10.11 -0.90
C GLY A 239 -3.56 8.94 -1.70
N VAL A 240 -2.79 8.35 -2.60
CA VAL A 240 -3.15 7.14 -3.35
C VAL A 240 -1.90 6.30 -3.53
N MET A 241 -2.05 4.99 -3.51
CA MET A 241 -1.00 4.03 -3.84
C MET A 241 -1.57 2.89 -4.66
N THR A 242 -0.77 2.37 -5.60
CA THR A 242 -1.05 1.15 -6.36
C THR A 242 0.21 0.29 -6.44
N ASN A 243 0.37 -0.50 -7.47
CA ASN A 243 1.52 -1.39 -7.66
C ASN A 243 2.60 -0.78 -8.58
N CYS A 244 3.29 -1.63 -9.34
CA CYS A 244 4.32 -1.24 -10.31
C CYS A 244 3.81 -0.24 -11.37
N PRO A 245 4.62 0.78 -11.76
CA PRO A 245 5.98 1.11 -11.29
C PRO A 245 6.05 1.65 -9.85
N ASN A 246 7.24 2.12 -9.41
CA ASN A 246 7.43 2.67 -8.08
C ASN A 246 6.60 3.95 -7.85
N TYR A 247 6.45 4.34 -6.59
CA TYR A 247 5.60 5.44 -6.17
C TYR A 247 5.96 6.77 -6.83
N HIS A 248 7.24 7.10 -6.89
CA HIS A 248 7.73 8.34 -7.51
C HIS A 248 7.34 8.46 -8.99
N TRP A 249 7.39 7.34 -9.73
CA TRP A 249 6.94 7.30 -11.12
C TRP A 249 5.44 7.62 -11.25
N HIS A 250 4.61 7.05 -10.38
CA HIS A 250 3.16 7.31 -10.39
C HIS A 250 2.85 8.78 -10.13
N VAL A 251 3.51 9.40 -9.15
CA VAL A 251 3.34 10.83 -8.84
C VAL A 251 3.72 11.69 -10.04
N ASN A 252 4.85 11.42 -10.67
CA ASN A 252 5.28 12.15 -11.88
C ASN A 252 4.32 11.95 -13.05
N HIS A 253 3.74 10.76 -13.18
CA HIS A 253 2.79 10.42 -14.25
C HIS A 253 1.49 11.25 -14.16
N LEU A 254 1.07 11.71 -12.98
CA LEU A 254 -0.08 12.59 -12.82
C LEU A 254 0.02 13.88 -13.64
N SER A 255 1.22 14.36 -13.93
CA SER A 255 1.44 15.58 -14.71
C SER A 255 0.82 15.54 -16.12
N TYR A 256 0.69 14.34 -16.70
CA TYR A 256 0.04 14.14 -18.01
C TYR A 256 -1.48 14.33 -17.99
N PHE A 257 -2.10 14.36 -16.78
CA PHE A 257 -3.54 14.45 -16.57
C PHE A 257 -3.98 15.77 -15.92
N SER A 258 -3.15 16.79 -16.00
CA SER A 258 -3.41 18.12 -15.41
C SER A 258 -4.62 18.85 -16.00
N ASN A 259 -5.18 18.36 -17.11
CA ASN A 259 -6.37 18.91 -17.77
C ASN A 259 -7.69 18.38 -17.20
N LEU A 260 -7.66 17.34 -16.35
CA LEU A 260 -8.88 16.79 -15.74
C LEU A 260 -9.49 17.79 -14.74
N ARG A 261 -10.82 17.92 -14.78
CA ARG A 261 -11.58 18.86 -13.95
C ARG A 261 -13.01 18.37 -13.70
N ASN A 262 -13.65 18.86 -12.65
CA ASN A 262 -15.03 18.49 -12.28
C ASN A 262 -16.13 19.32 -12.95
N TYR A 263 -15.77 20.27 -13.79
CA TYR A 263 -16.71 21.12 -14.52
C TYR A 263 -16.54 20.94 -16.03
N ASN A 264 -17.58 21.23 -16.78
CA ASN A 264 -17.53 21.20 -18.24
C ASN A 264 -16.73 22.39 -18.77
N PRO A 265 -15.92 22.21 -19.81
CA PRO A 265 -15.29 23.34 -20.47
C PRO A 265 -16.35 24.26 -21.07
N GLU A 266 -16.17 25.57 -20.90
CA GLU A 266 -17.04 26.57 -21.53
C GLU A 266 -16.99 26.46 -23.07
N PRO A 267 -18.13 26.41 -23.76
CA PRO A 267 -18.18 26.20 -25.21
C PRO A 267 -17.44 27.27 -26.01
N ASN A 268 -17.28 28.46 -25.45
CA ASN A 268 -16.68 29.61 -26.13
C ASN A 268 -15.26 29.95 -25.68
N ASN A 269 -14.58 29.04 -24.95
CA ASN A 269 -13.21 29.27 -24.57
C ASN A 269 -12.29 29.03 -25.76
N GLU A 270 -11.68 30.04 -26.31
CA GLU A 270 -10.82 30.01 -27.50
C GLU A 270 -9.65 28.98 -27.33
N VAL A 271 -9.14 28.80 -26.10
CA VAL A 271 -8.09 27.83 -25.81
C VAL A 271 -8.57 26.39 -25.99
N THR A 272 -9.86 26.14 -25.74
CA THR A 272 -10.48 24.83 -25.91
C THR A 272 -10.75 24.53 -27.39
N MET A 273 -11.13 25.55 -28.18
CA MET A 273 -11.47 25.42 -29.59
C MET A 273 -10.24 25.09 -30.48
N GLN A 274 -9.05 25.50 -30.08
CA GLN A 274 -7.84 25.25 -30.86
C GLN A 274 -7.34 23.81 -30.83
N ARG A 275 -7.84 22.97 -29.95
CA ARG A 275 -7.38 21.57 -29.73
C ARG A 275 -8.38 20.49 -30.11
N HIS A 276 -9.59 20.85 -30.53
CA HIS A 276 -10.62 19.86 -30.85
C HIS A 276 -10.87 19.74 -32.35
N VAL A 277 -11.02 18.50 -32.81
CA VAL A 277 -11.61 18.21 -34.11
C VAL A 277 -12.95 18.91 -34.21
N GLN A 278 -13.19 19.71 -35.26
CA GLN A 278 -14.47 20.36 -35.49
C GLN A 278 -15.56 19.29 -35.60
N VAL A 279 -16.43 19.24 -34.60
CA VAL A 279 -17.62 18.41 -34.64
C VAL A 279 -18.74 19.23 -35.30
N PRO A 280 -19.36 18.79 -36.40
CA PRO A 280 -20.47 19.48 -37.02
C PRO A 280 -21.69 19.53 -36.07
N GLY A 281 -22.26 20.72 -35.84
CA GLY A 281 -23.46 20.91 -35.06
C GLY A 281 -23.30 21.87 -33.87
N PRO A 282 -24.37 22.25 -33.19
CA PRO A 282 -24.26 23.05 -31.98
C PRO A 282 -23.58 22.25 -30.89
N LEU A 283 -22.45 22.75 -30.37
CA LEU A 283 -21.78 22.19 -29.23
C LEU A 283 -22.69 22.32 -28.00
N GLN A 284 -23.27 21.20 -27.59
CA GLN A 284 -23.97 21.15 -26.31
C GLN A 284 -22.99 20.81 -25.23
N SER A 285 -23.07 21.50 -24.08
CA SER A 285 -22.35 21.13 -22.89
C SER A 285 -22.81 19.73 -22.42
N ILE A 286 -21.90 18.77 -22.39
CA ILE A 286 -22.17 17.42 -21.88
C ILE A 286 -21.64 17.33 -20.46
N ASN A 287 -22.51 17.01 -19.52
CA ASN A 287 -22.12 16.85 -18.12
C ASN A 287 -20.99 15.83 -17.97
N GLY A 288 -19.96 16.19 -17.23
CA GLY A 288 -18.79 15.33 -17.00
C GLY A 288 -17.72 15.40 -18.09
N ALA A 289 -17.84 16.26 -19.12
CA ALA A 289 -16.85 16.40 -20.19
C ALA A 289 -15.46 16.79 -19.68
N GLY A 290 -15.34 17.43 -18.53
CA GLY A 290 -14.06 17.75 -17.89
C GLY A 290 -13.25 16.53 -17.45
N LEU A 291 -13.87 15.34 -17.35
CA LEU A 291 -13.20 14.07 -17.04
C LEU A 291 -12.88 13.23 -18.28
N MET A 292 -13.12 13.75 -19.49
CA MET A 292 -12.75 13.01 -20.72
C MET A 292 -11.25 12.79 -20.77
N GLY A 293 -10.86 11.54 -21.06
CA GLY A 293 -9.47 11.09 -21.05
C GLY A 293 -8.99 10.54 -19.70
N LEU A 294 -9.87 10.47 -18.67
CA LEU A 294 -9.58 9.72 -17.47
C LEU A 294 -9.39 8.25 -17.85
N PRO A 295 -8.21 7.64 -17.56
CA PRO A 295 -7.98 6.24 -17.86
C PRO A 295 -8.94 5.35 -17.08
N ALA A 296 -9.36 4.23 -17.66
CA ALA A 296 -10.36 3.34 -17.06
C ALA A 296 -9.97 1.85 -17.11
N ASP A 297 -8.80 1.54 -17.68
CA ASP A 297 -8.27 0.19 -17.66
C ASP A 297 -7.78 -0.20 -16.26
N PRO A 298 -7.69 -1.51 -15.93
CA PRO A 298 -7.36 -1.97 -14.59
C PRO A 298 -5.84 -1.97 -14.29
N THR A 299 -4.99 -1.42 -15.15
CA THR A 299 -3.54 -1.37 -14.88
C THR A 299 -3.21 -0.46 -13.68
N PRO A 300 -2.11 -0.71 -12.96
CA PRO A 300 -1.72 0.13 -11.82
C PRO A 300 -1.60 1.62 -12.14
N PRO A 301 -0.97 2.05 -13.27
CA PRO A 301 -0.94 3.47 -13.64
C PRO A 301 -2.32 4.09 -13.81
N SER A 302 -3.23 3.39 -14.47
CA SER A 302 -4.60 3.87 -14.70
C SER A 302 -5.40 3.94 -13.42
N ARG A 303 -5.31 2.92 -12.55
CA ARG A 303 -5.98 2.93 -11.23
C ARG A 303 -5.45 4.05 -10.33
N PHE A 304 -4.15 4.35 -10.38
CA PHE A 304 -3.56 5.47 -9.65
C PHE A 304 -4.18 6.80 -10.08
N VAL A 305 -4.17 7.07 -11.39
CA VAL A 305 -4.70 8.32 -11.96
C VAL A 305 -6.20 8.47 -11.69
N GLN A 306 -7.00 7.42 -11.93
CA GLN A 306 -8.45 7.53 -11.73
C GLN A 306 -8.81 7.69 -10.25
N THR A 307 -8.15 6.98 -9.34
CA THR A 307 -8.40 7.13 -7.90
C THR A 307 -8.00 8.52 -7.41
N TYR A 308 -6.82 9.00 -7.83
CA TYR A 308 -6.35 10.34 -7.50
C TYR A 308 -7.29 11.42 -8.03
N ALA A 309 -7.62 11.38 -9.32
CA ALA A 309 -8.46 12.40 -9.95
C ALA A 309 -9.86 12.44 -9.33
N ILE A 310 -10.51 11.30 -9.13
CA ILE A 310 -11.84 11.25 -8.53
C ILE A 310 -11.80 11.75 -7.08
N LYS A 311 -10.81 11.32 -6.29
CA LYS A 311 -10.64 11.82 -4.93
C LYS A 311 -10.47 13.34 -4.90
N GLN A 312 -9.59 13.91 -5.72
CA GLN A 312 -9.26 15.34 -5.72
C GLN A 312 -10.41 16.21 -6.25
N LEU A 313 -11.21 15.69 -7.17
CA LEU A 313 -12.32 16.43 -7.79
C LEU A 313 -13.66 16.19 -7.09
N SER A 314 -13.74 15.29 -6.13
CA SER A 314 -14.91 15.10 -5.28
C SER A 314 -14.97 16.17 -4.18
N GLU A 315 -16.18 16.48 -3.74
CA GLU A 315 -16.37 17.30 -2.55
C GLU A 315 -15.76 16.61 -1.32
N GLN A 316 -15.11 17.41 -0.46
CA GLN A 316 -14.53 16.90 0.76
C GLN A 316 -15.65 16.43 1.72
N PRO A 317 -15.63 15.18 2.19
CA PRO A 317 -16.60 14.68 3.13
C PRO A 317 -16.59 15.46 4.45
N THR A 318 -17.77 15.73 4.98
CA THR A 318 -17.95 16.48 6.24
C THR A 318 -18.08 15.58 7.47
N ASN A 319 -18.39 14.31 7.26
CA ASN A 319 -18.61 13.31 8.31
C ASN A 319 -18.17 11.91 7.86
N PHE A 320 -18.20 10.96 8.79
CA PHE A 320 -17.80 9.57 8.55
C PHE A 320 -18.62 8.91 7.44
N ASP A 321 -19.95 9.07 7.42
CA ASP A 321 -20.82 8.38 6.45
C ASP A 321 -20.53 8.84 5.02
N GLU A 322 -20.28 10.13 4.82
CA GLU A 322 -19.87 10.67 3.52
C GLU A 322 -18.48 10.18 3.12
N ALA A 323 -17.52 10.12 4.06
CA ALA A 323 -16.19 9.62 3.81
C ALA A 323 -16.22 8.12 3.46
N PHE A 324 -17.01 7.34 4.20
CA PHE A 324 -17.22 5.92 3.95
C PHE A 324 -17.86 5.69 2.56
N SER A 325 -18.87 6.48 2.23
CA SER A 325 -19.52 6.45 0.92
C SER A 325 -18.55 6.78 -0.22
N LEU A 326 -17.70 7.81 -0.05
CA LEU A 326 -16.68 8.16 -1.02
C LEU A 326 -15.66 7.00 -1.16
N GLY A 327 -15.19 6.44 -0.04
CA GLY A 327 -14.31 5.28 -0.03
C GLY A 327 -14.87 4.11 -0.83
N GLN A 328 -16.12 3.73 -0.59
CA GLN A 328 -16.80 2.68 -1.36
C GLN A 328 -16.83 2.99 -2.87
N LYS A 329 -17.14 4.22 -3.24
CA LYS A 329 -17.21 4.63 -4.65
C LYS A 329 -15.84 4.58 -5.33
N LEU A 330 -14.78 4.97 -4.62
CA LEU A 330 -13.41 4.89 -5.13
C LEU A 330 -12.99 3.42 -5.32
N LEU A 331 -13.23 2.55 -4.33
CA LEU A 331 -12.91 1.13 -4.42
C LEU A 331 -13.67 0.44 -5.56
N ASN A 332 -14.98 0.72 -5.71
CA ASN A 332 -15.80 0.12 -6.77
C ASN A 332 -15.33 0.49 -8.19
N ARG A 333 -14.59 1.58 -8.35
CA ARG A 333 -14.04 1.96 -9.67
C ARG A 333 -12.80 1.15 -10.06
N VAL A 334 -12.12 0.59 -9.06
CA VAL A 334 -10.88 -0.17 -9.25
C VAL A 334 -11.05 -1.66 -8.96
N ASP A 335 -12.27 -2.09 -8.62
CA ASP A 335 -12.63 -3.51 -8.51
C ASP A 335 -12.40 -4.21 -9.85
N ILE A 336 -11.70 -5.33 -9.82
CA ILE A 336 -11.36 -6.13 -11.00
C ILE A 336 -12.23 -7.38 -11.05
N PRO A 337 -13.16 -7.48 -12.03
CA PRO A 337 -13.95 -8.68 -12.24
C PRO A 337 -13.10 -9.84 -12.78
N LEU A 338 -13.54 -11.07 -12.51
CA LEU A 338 -12.91 -12.28 -13.04
C LEU A 338 -12.83 -12.26 -14.57
N GLY A 339 -11.65 -12.54 -15.11
CA GLY A 339 -11.41 -12.72 -16.54
C GLY A 339 -10.90 -11.48 -17.28
N ILE A 340 -10.95 -10.26 -16.68
CA ILE A 340 -10.47 -9.04 -17.34
C ILE A 340 -8.93 -8.97 -17.36
N MET A 341 -8.29 -9.44 -16.27
CA MET A 341 -6.83 -9.46 -16.11
C MET A 341 -6.32 -10.90 -16.14
N ALA A 342 -6.55 -11.58 -17.26
CA ALA A 342 -6.06 -12.93 -17.45
C ALA A 342 -4.56 -12.92 -17.74
N ASN A 343 -3.80 -13.68 -16.97
CA ASN A 343 -2.39 -13.96 -17.23
C ASN A 343 -2.27 -15.39 -17.76
N GLU A 344 -1.57 -15.54 -18.87
CA GLU A 344 -1.23 -16.83 -19.42
C GLU A 344 0.06 -17.34 -18.72
N PHE A 345 -0.06 -18.42 -17.98
CA PHE A 345 1.08 -19.13 -17.44
C PHE A 345 1.20 -20.47 -18.14
N GLU A 346 2.29 -20.68 -18.85
CA GLU A 346 2.66 -22.02 -19.29
C GLU A 346 3.11 -22.82 -18.07
N THR A 347 2.26 -23.76 -17.61
CA THR A 347 2.73 -24.82 -16.72
C THR A 347 3.14 -26.02 -17.57
N SER A 348 4.20 -26.74 -17.17
CA SER A 348 4.67 -27.92 -17.87
C SER A 348 3.58 -29.00 -18.07
N ASP A 349 2.55 -29.01 -17.24
CA ASP A 349 1.54 -30.06 -17.17
C ASP A 349 0.18 -29.62 -17.76
N ASN A 350 -0.06 -28.31 -17.93
CA ASN A 350 -1.28 -27.81 -18.55
C ASN A 350 -1.07 -26.41 -19.15
N PRO A 351 -0.85 -26.27 -20.47
CA PRO A 351 -0.57 -25.01 -21.11
C PRO A 351 -1.78 -24.05 -21.22
N GLU A 352 -2.95 -24.46 -20.75
CA GLU A 352 -4.19 -23.67 -20.84
C GLU A 352 -4.68 -23.14 -19.47
N VAL A 353 -3.85 -23.15 -18.42
CA VAL A 353 -4.26 -22.59 -17.13
C VAL A 353 -4.13 -21.08 -17.14
N PHE A 354 -5.26 -20.41 -17.23
CA PHE A 354 -5.36 -18.97 -17.11
C PHE A 354 -5.59 -18.58 -15.64
N PHE A 355 -4.68 -17.82 -15.09
CA PHE A 355 -4.90 -17.13 -13.81
C PHE A 355 -5.39 -15.71 -14.10
N SER A 356 -6.46 -15.29 -13.42
CA SER A 356 -6.97 -13.94 -13.55
C SER A 356 -6.91 -13.23 -12.21
N ASP A 357 -6.24 -12.08 -12.16
CA ASP A 357 -6.33 -11.21 -11.01
C ASP A 357 -7.78 -10.75 -10.82
N ILE A 358 -8.30 -10.93 -9.62
CA ILE A 358 -9.63 -10.48 -9.21
C ILE A 358 -9.53 -9.74 -7.89
N THR A 359 -10.44 -8.81 -7.65
CA THR A 359 -10.58 -8.21 -6.31
C THR A 359 -11.15 -9.24 -5.35
N GLN A 360 -10.31 -9.81 -4.50
CA GLN A 360 -10.73 -10.85 -3.54
C GLN A 360 -11.49 -10.26 -2.36
N TRP A 361 -11.02 -9.11 -1.90
CA TRP A 361 -11.66 -8.36 -0.81
C TRP A 361 -11.30 -6.88 -0.87
N SER A 362 -12.09 -6.10 -0.17
CA SER A 362 -11.83 -4.68 0.04
C SER A 362 -11.95 -4.35 1.51
N VAL A 363 -11.14 -3.42 1.99
CA VAL A 363 -11.20 -2.91 3.36
C VAL A 363 -11.40 -1.40 3.38
N ILE A 364 -12.06 -0.93 4.42
CA ILE A 364 -12.09 0.47 4.83
C ILE A 364 -11.64 0.50 6.29
N ARG A 365 -10.68 1.35 6.60
CA ARG A 365 -10.11 1.50 7.94
C ARG A 365 -10.48 2.87 8.49
N HIS A 366 -11.13 2.89 9.64
CA HIS A 366 -11.39 4.12 10.38
C HIS A 366 -10.18 4.41 11.25
N ASN A 367 -9.27 5.26 10.77
CA ASN A 367 -8.08 5.66 11.49
C ASN A 367 -8.43 6.68 12.58
N SER A 368 -8.80 6.19 13.75
CA SER A 368 -9.31 6.98 14.86
C SER A 368 -8.67 6.58 16.18
N HIS A 369 -8.26 7.55 17.00
CA HIS A 369 -7.76 7.28 18.34
C HIS A 369 -8.84 6.71 19.28
N GLN A 370 -10.10 7.06 19.06
CA GLN A 370 -11.18 6.68 19.97
C GLN A 370 -11.81 5.34 19.60
N SER A 371 -12.01 5.11 18.30
CA SER A 371 -12.74 3.94 17.80
C SER A 371 -12.12 3.43 16.50
N PRO A 372 -10.88 2.91 16.56
CA PRO A 372 -10.25 2.32 15.37
C PRO A 372 -11.04 1.10 14.93
N ALA A 373 -11.46 1.09 13.66
CA ALA A 373 -12.32 0.03 13.15
C ALA A 373 -11.86 -0.43 11.76
N PHE A 374 -12.04 -1.72 11.53
CA PHE A 374 -11.70 -2.43 10.30
C PHE A 374 -12.96 -2.97 9.65
N TYR A 375 -13.32 -2.43 8.51
CA TYR A 375 -14.45 -2.87 7.70
C TYR A 375 -13.94 -3.70 6.54
N LEU A 376 -14.53 -4.88 6.32
CA LEU A 376 -14.14 -5.80 5.24
C LEU A 376 -15.37 -6.27 4.47
N ARG A 377 -15.22 -6.35 3.15
CA ARG A 377 -16.13 -7.08 2.25
C ARG A 377 -15.31 -8.00 1.34
N THR A 378 -15.93 -9.07 0.84
CA THR A 378 -15.28 -10.02 -0.06
C THR A 378 -15.93 -10.02 -1.44
N TYR A 379 -15.26 -10.60 -2.44
CA TYR A 379 -15.81 -10.72 -3.80
C TYR A 379 -17.18 -11.39 -3.86
N GLY A 380 -17.39 -12.43 -3.03
CA GLY A 380 -18.66 -13.18 -2.98
C GLY A 380 -19.71 -12.58 -2.05
N ASP A 381 -19.33 -11.62 -1.18
CA ASP A 381 -20.23 -10.98 -0.22
C ASP A 381 -19.89 -9.49 -0.10
N MET A 382 -20.68 -8.67 -0.78
CA MET A 382 -20.51 -7.22 -0.82
C MET A 382 -20.97 -6.51 0.46
N THR A 383 -21.43 -7.28 1.47
CA THR A 383 -21.82 -6.73 2.76
C THR A 383 -20.58 -6.37 3.58
N TRP A 384 -20.51 -5.14 4.07
CA TRP A 384 -19.46 -4.72 4.97
C TRP A 384 -19.64 -5.35 6.35
N ARG A 385 -18.59 -6.00 6.83
CA ARG A 385 -18.46 -6.51 8.19
C ARG A 385 -17.46 -5.67 8.92
N VAL A 386 -17.73 -5.33 10.18
CA VAL A 386 -16.88 -4.46 10.99
C VAL A 386 -16.32 -5.22 12.19
N ALA A 387 -15.06 -4.94 12.49
CA ALA A 387 -14.39 -5.32 13.74
C ALA A 387 -13.72 -4.08 14.34
N ASN A 388 -14.01 -3.78 15.61
CA ASN A 388 -13.36 -2.70 16.33
C ASN A 388 -12.21 -3.27 17.15
N VAL A 389 -11.03 -2.65 17.06
CA VAL A 389 -9.84 -3.15 17.77
C VAL A 389 -10.04 -3.15 19.29
N LYS A 390 -10.82 -2.20 19.82
CA LYS A 390 -11.04 -2.04 21.27
C LYS A 390 -12.13 -2.96 21.85
N ASP A 391 -12.76 -3.79 21.03
CA ASP A 391 -13.78 -4.75 21.49
C ASP A 391 -13.14 -6.08 21.94
N TYR A 392 -11.86 -6.26 21.75
CA TYR A 392 -11.06 -7.46 22.07
C TYR A 392 -9.98 -7.13 23.11
#